data_ff8c6c2f87467f3b8d546942a50d1145
#
_entry.id   ff8c6c2f87467f3b8d546942a50d1145
#
_cell.length_a   1.000
_cell.length_b   1.000
_cell.length_c   1.000
_cell.angle_alpha   90.00
_cell.angle_beta   90.00
_cell.angle_gamma   90.00
#
_symmetry.space_group_name_H-M   'P 1'
#
loop_
_entity.id
_entity.type
_entity.pdbx_description
1 polymer ?
#
loop_
_entity_poly.entity_id
_entity_poly.type
_entity_poly.pdbx_seq_one_letter_code
_entity_poly.pdbx_strand_id
1 'polypeptide(L)'
;MPDSRPKFNAVEARVRGKFRIMPSPDDLSKVSLGGEQKPAGYDELTQSHLPEAVINFLINMSNQIDYIASLLEKKALDEEFPHALDGCRISGSGLGFYTAQPLNVGDHIEVLLTLNSLPLQMAAVIGKVVKKETTPQGDKYSLQFTRISEPNLDAIVHFVFQEQRKSIREHHWL
;
A
#
# COMPACT_ATOMS: atom_id res chain seq x y z
N MET A 1 -8.63 -7.57 28.40
CA MET A 1 -9.24 -6.37 27.84
C MET A 1 -9.57 -6.64 26.38
N PRO A 2 -10.80 -6.45 25.97
CA PRO A 2 -11.10 -6.57 24.55
C PRO A 2 -10.31 -5.48 23.80
N ASP A 3 -9.58 -5.91 22.77
CA ASP A 3 -8.84 -5.02 21.89
C ASP A 3 -9.85 -4.09 21.20
N SER A 4 -9.83 -2.81 21.59
CA SER A 4 -10.78 -1.79 21.08
C SER A 4 -10.41 -1.28 19.67
N ARG A 5 -9.54 -1.98 18.94
CA ARG A 5 -9.21 -1.63 17.58
C ARG A 5 -10.39 -1.91 16.66
N PRO A 6 -10.71 -1.01 15.74
CA PRO A 6 -11.75 -1.28 14.76
C PRO A 6 -11.42 -2.56 14.00
N LYS A 7 -12.33 -3.51 13.99
CA LYS A 7 -12.21 -4.74 13.21
C LYS A 7 -12.43 -4.38 11.73
N PHE A 8 -11.36 -4.25 11.00
CA PHE A 8 -11.44 -4.09 9.56
C PHE A 8 -11.74 -5.44 8.89
N ASN A 9 -12.69 -5.44 7.98
CA ASN A 9 -12.95 -6.62 7.17
C ASN A 9 -11.73 -6.92 6.29
N ALA A 10 -11.34 -8.18 6.27
CA ALA A 10 -10.28 -8.66 5.41
C ALA A 10 -10.85 -9.18 4.09
N VAL A 11 -10.11 -9.01 3.01
CA VAL A 11 -10.42 -9.55 1.69
C VAL A 11 -9.27 -10.44 1.20
N GLU A 12 -9.60 -11.53 0.54
CA GLU A 12 -8.63 -12.32 -0.22
C GLU A 12 -8.36 -11.60 -1.53
N ALA A 13 -7.15 -11.09 -1.68
CA ALA A 13 -6.72 -10.37 -2.86
C ALA A 13 -5.22 -10.54 -3.04
N ARG A 14 -4.78 -10.61 -4.28
CA ARG A 14 -3.36 -10.65 -4.60
C ARG A 14 -2.78 -9.24 -4.60
N VAL A 15 -1.86 -8.98 -3.68
CA VAL A 15 -1.18 -7.71 -3.56
C VAL A 15 0.32 -7.93 -3.62
N ARG A 16 0.99 -7.26 -4.52
CA ARG A 16 2.45 -7.28 -4.58
C ARG A 16 3.04 -6.22 -3.67
N GLY A 17 4.20 -6.50 -3.12
CA GLY A 17 4.91 -5.55 -2.30
C GLY A 17 6.37 -5.89 -2.11
N LYS A 18 7.04 -4.98 -1.46
CA LYS A 18 8.43 -5.12 -1.03
C LYS A 18 8.53 -4.73 0.43
N PHE A 19 9.51 -5.27 1.12
CA PHE A 19 9.73 -4.94 2.52
C PHE A 19 11.20 -4.90 2.88
N ARG A 20 11.46 -4.28 4.00
CA ARG A 20 12.73 -4.33 4.71
C ARG A 20 12.52 -4.77 6.15
N ILE A 21 13.48 -5.49 6.69
CA ILE A 21 13.47 -5.85 8.10
C ILE A 21 13.99 -4.65 8.89
N MET A 22 13.24 -4.24 9.90
CA MET A 22 13.62 -3.12 10.75
C MET A 22 14.52 -3.61 11.90
N PRO A 23 15.66 -2.96 12.16
CA PRO A 23 16.53 -3.32 13.27
C PRO A 23 15.91 -3.01 14.64
N SER A 24 14.98 -2.05 14.70
CA SER A 24 14.24 -1.67 15.89
C SER A 24 12.79 -1.32 15.55
N PRO A 25 11.82 -1.65 16.44
CA PRO A 25 10.42 -1.27 16.22
C PRO A 25 10.20 0.25 16.22
N ASP A 26 11.12 1.02 16.80
CA ASP A 26 11.04 2.47 16.89
C ASP A 26 11.77 3.19 15.75
N ASP A 27 12.33 2.44 14.81
CA ASP A 27 13.02 3.02 13.65
C ASP A 27 12.08 3.90 12.81
N LEU A 28 12.66 4.92 12.20
CA LEU A 28 11.90 5.82 11.34
C LEU A 28 11.57 5.13 10.01
N SER A 29 10.37 5.39 9.53
CA SER A 29 9.98 5.01 8.18
C SER A 29 10.90 5.67 7.15
N LYS A 30 11.37 4.88 6.19
CA LYS A 30 12.16 5.38 5.04
C LYS A 30 11.28 5.87 3.89
N VAL A 31 9.97 5.62 3.98
CA VAL A 31 9.03 6.01 2.94
C VAL A 31 8.14 7.13 3.47
N SER A 32 8.20 8.27 2.80
CA SER A 32 7.20 9.31 2.89
C SER A 32 6.36 9.26 1.61
N LEU A 33 5.37 8.38 1.58
CA LEU A 33 4.35 8.45 0.55
C LEU A 33 3.41 9.59 0.94
N GLY A 34 3.57 10.73 0.29
CA GLY A 34 2.60 11.80 0.39
C GLY A 34 1.22 11.27 0.01
N GLY A 35 0.20 11.58 0.81
CA GLY A 35 -1.18 11.41 0.40
C GLY A 35 -1.41 12.12 -0.95
N GLU A 36 -2.60 11.97 -1.53
CA GLU A 36 -2.99 12.71 -2.74
C GLU A 36 -2.65 14.20 -2.56
N GLN A 37 -1.45 14.56 -2.96
CA GLN A 37 -1.07 15.95 -3.03
C GLN A 37 -1.70 16.49 -4.30
N LYS A 38 -2.65 17.39 -4.13
CA LYS A 38 -3.05 18.25 -5.23
C LYS A 38 -1.77 18.91 -5.75
N PRO A 39 -1.57 18.95 -7.08
CA PRO A 39 -0.40 19.63 -7.64
C PRO A 39 -0.27 21.02 -7.03
N ALA A 40 0.96 21.46 -6.77
CA ALA A 40 1.21 22.82 -6.29
C ALA A 40 0.54 23.81 -7.27
N GLY A 41 -0.25 24.73 -6.72
CA GLY A 41 -1.00 25.70 -7.53
C GLY A 41 -2.34 25.21 -8.08
N TYR A 42 -2.81 24.00 -7.69
CA TYR A 42 -4.12 23.49 -8.15
C TYR A 42 -5.27 24.44 -7.81
N ASP A 43 -5.30 24.94 -6.57
CA ASP A 43 -6.36 25.86 -6.13
C ASP A 43 -6.28 27.21 -6.86
N GLU A 44 -5.09 27.70 -7.18
CA GLU A 44 -4.87 28.91 -7.96
C GLU A 44 -5.31 28.70 -9.42
N LEU A 45 -5.07 27.52 -10.00
CA LEU A 45 -5.51 27.18 -11.35
C LEU A 45 -7.03 27.09 -11.45
N THR A 46 -7.71 26.52 -10.46
CA THR A 46 -9.17 26.40 -10.44
C THR A 46 -9.86 27.75 -10.22
N GLN A 47 -9.18 28.69 -9.56
CA GLN A 47 -9.66 30.07 -9.39
C GLN A 47 -9.29 30.99 -10.55
N SER A 48 -8.45 30.53 -11.50
CA SER A 48 -8.06 31.29 -12.66
C SER A 48 -9.18 31.29 -13.71
N HIS A 49 -9.18 32.30 -14.58
CA HIS A 49 -10.13 32.40 -15.70
C HIS A 49 -9.69 31.56 -16.93
N LEU A 50 -8.82 30.55 -16.75
CA LEU A 50 -8.42 29.66 -17.83
C LEU A 50 -9.54 28.73 -18.25
N PRO A 51 -9.64 28.38 -19.54
CA PRO A 51 -10.58 27.38 -19.99
C PRO A 51 -10.38 26.05 -19.28
N GLU A 52 -11.46 25.37 -18.95
CA GLU A 52 -11.44 24.07 -18.26
C GLU A 52 -10.58 23.04 -19.00
N ALA A 53 -10.59 23.04 -20.32
CA ALA A 53 -9.75 22.16 -21.14
C ALA A 53 -8.25 22.37 -20.90
N VAL A 54 -7.82 23.62 -20.69
CA VAL A 54 -6.42 23.96 -20.39
C VAL A 54 -6.06 23.49 -18.99
N ILE A 55 -6.93 23.70 -18.01
CA ILE A 55 -6.73 23.24 -16.63
C ILE A 55 -6.57 21.72 -16.60
N ASN A 56 -7.45 20.98 -17.26
CA ASN A 56 -7.41 19.53 -17.35
C ASN A 56 -6.14 19.03 -18.05
N PHE A 57 -5.70 19.72 -19.09
CA PHE A 57 -4.44 19.39 -19.78
C PHE A 57 -3.23 19.55 -18.87
N LEU A 58 -3.17 20.65 -18.11
CA LEU A 58 -2.07 20.91 -17.16
C LEU A 58 -2.04 19.89 -16.01
N ILE A 59 -3.22 19.54 -15.49
CA ILE A 59 -3.35 18.49 -14.45
C ILE A 59 -2.88 17.16 -15.00
N ASN A 60 -3.27 16.78 -16.20
CA ASN A 60 -2.83 15.54 -16.84
C ASN A 60 -1.32 15.51 -17.06
N MET A 61 -0.74 16.62 -17.50
CA MET A 61 0.72 16.74 -17.63
C MET A 61 1.42 16.60 -16.29
N SER A 62 0.92 17.24 -15.23
CA SER A 62 1.48 17.11 -13.89
C SER A 62 1.44 15.65 -13.41
N ASN A 63 0.32 14.98 -13.61
CA ASN A 63 0.16 13.56 -13.25
C ASN A 63 1.13 12.65 -14.03
N GLN A 64 1.37 12.94 -15.31
CA GLN A 64 2.34 12.19 -16.13
C GLN A 64 3.77 12.39 -15.64
N ILE A 65 4.13 13.62 -15.25
CA ILE A 65 5.44 13.94 -14.68
C ILE A 65 5.63 13.22 -13.36
N ASP A 66 4.64 13.24 -12.48
CA ASP A 66 4.67 12.55 -11.20
C ASP A 66 4.81 11.03 -11.38
N TYR A 67 4.14 10.47 -12.39
CA TYR A 67 4.28 9.06 -12.74
C TYR A 67 5.71 8.71 -13.19
N ILE A 68 6.31 9.53 -14.07
CA ILE A 68 7.69 9.34 -14.53
C ILE A 68 8.67 9.47 -13.35
N ALA A 69 8.48 10.46 -12.48
CA ALA A 69 9.28 10.63 -11.27
C ALA A 69 9.19 9.40 -10.37
N SER A 70 7.99 8.85 -10.17
CA SER A 70 7.80 7.65 -9.37
C SER A 70 8.48 6.41 -9.95
N LEU A 71 8.58 6.30 -11.28
CA LEU A 71 9.32 5.21 -11.94
C LEU A 71 10.83 5.34 -11.71
N LEU A 72 11.35 6.55 -11.65
CA LEU A 72 12.76 6.79 -11.35
C LEU A 72 13.08 6.51 -9.87
N GLU A 73 12.19 6.89 -8.98
CA GLU A 73 12.31 6.59 -7.54
C GLU A 73 12.19 5.10 -7.24
N LYS A 74 11.53 4.33 -8.09
CA LYS A 74 11.37 2.88 -7.93
C LYS A 74 12.71 2.15 -7.78
N LYS A 75 13.75 2.57 -8.51
CA LYS A 75 15.09 1.99 -8.37
C LYS A 75 15.68 2.21 -6.98
N ALA A 76 15.55 3.42 -6.44
CA ALA A 76 16.02 3.75 -5.10
C ALA A 76 15.23 2.97 -4.04
N LEU A 77 13.92 2.83 -4.22
CA LEU A 77 13.06 2.04 -3.34
C LEU A 77 13.41 0.54 -3.38
N ASP A 78 13.79 0.00 -4.55
CA ASP A 78 14.22 -1.39 -4.68
C ASP A 78 15.50 -1.70 -3.88
N GLU A 79 16.40 -0.72 -3.75
CA GLU A 79 17.60 -0.85 -2.93
C GLU A 79 17.29 -0.78 -1.42
N GLU A 80 16.36 0.07 -1.02
CA GLU A 80 15.95 0.22 0.37
C GLU A 80 15.02 -0.91 0.86
N PHE A 81 14.23 -1.49 -0.04
CA PHE A 81 13.30 -2.59 0.21
C PHE A 81 13.72 -3.83 -0.58
N PRO A 82 14.73 -4.58 -0.12
CA PRO A 82 15.36 -5.64 -0.93
C PRO A 82 14.53 -6.91 -1.04
N HIS A 83 13.51 -7.10 -0.21
CA HIS A 83 12.75 -8.34 -0.16
C HIS A 83 11.38 -8.17 -0.81
N ALA A 84 11.03 -9.10 -1.71
CA ALA A 84 9.72 -9.15 -2.33
C ALA A 84 8.73 -9.95 -1.48
N LEU A 85 7.46 -9.58 -1.52
CA LEU A 85 6.36 -10.35 -0.95
C LEU A 85 5.18 -10.46 -1.91
N ASP A 86 4.43 -11.56 -1.77
CA ASP A 86 3.14 -11.77 -2.41
C ASP A 86 2.05 -11.78 -1.34
N GLY A 87 1.29 -10.71 -1.25
CA GLY A 87 0.12 -10.62 -0.37
C GLY A 87 -1.04 -11.45 -0.89
N CYS A 88 -1.68 -12.20 -0.02
CA CYS A 88 -2.84 -13.03 -0.34
C CYS A 88 -4.12 -12.61 0.39
N ARG A 89 -3.98 -11.87 1.48
CA ARG A 89 -5.10 -11.37 2.28
C ARG A 89 -4.74 -10.02 2.87
N ILE A 90 -5.63 -9.06 2.76
CA ILE A 90 -5.39 -7.69 3.23
C ILE A 90 -6.61 -7.13 3.95
N SER A 91 -6.36 -6.36 5.00
CA SER A 91 -7.35 -5.56 5.72
C SER A 91 -6.72 -4.23 6.14
N GLY A 92 -7.51 -3.35 6.74
CA GLY A 92 -6.99 -2.11 7.34
C GLY A 92 -6.10 -2.34 8.58
N SER A 93 -6.01 -3.56 9.10
CA SER A 93 -5.25 -3.88 10.31
C SER A 93 -4.11 -4.88 10.10
N GLY A 94 -4.04 -5.54 8.94
CA GLY A 94 -3.04 -6.58 8.73
C GLY A 94 -2.95 -7.09 7.31
N LEU A 95 -1.94 -7.91 7.08
CA LEU A 95 -1.60 -8.51 5.79
C LEU A 95 -1.18 -9.96 5.98
N GLY A 96 -1.76 -10.87 5.21
CA GLY A 96 -1.25 -12.22 5.01
C GLY A 96 -0.44 -12.29 3.74
N PHE A 97 0.77 -12.86 3.78
CA PHE A 97 1.67 -12.87 2.63
C PHE A 97 2.64 -14.04 2.62
N TYR A 98 3.18 -14.31 1.44
CA TYR A 98 4.27 -15.25 1.21
C TYR A 98 5.54 -14.48 0.83
N THR A 99 6.68 -14.95 1.29
CA THR A 99 7.99 -14.42 0.88
C THR A 99 9.05 -15.52 0.94
N ALA A 100 10.06 -15.40 0.09
CA ALA A 100 11.23 -16.27 0.10
C ALA A 100 12.20 -15.92 1.26
N GLN A 101 12.13 -14.69 1.78
CA GLN A 101 12.94 -14.24 2.89
C GLN A 101 12.43 -14.84 4.20
N PRO A 102 13.24 -15.63 4.93
CA PRO A 102 12.84 -16.15 6.24
C PRO A 102 12.61 -15.02 7.25
N LEU A 103 11.46 -15.07 7.93
CA LEU A 103 11.10 -14.15 9.00
C LEU A 103 10.78 -14.95 10.27
N ASN A 104 10.96 -14.30 11.41
CA ASN A 104 10.58 -14.84 12.71
C ASN A 104 9.36 -14.09 13.26
N VAL A 105 8.54 -14.81 14.03
CA VAL A 105 7.46 -14.16 14.80
C VAL A 105 8.08 -13.14 15.76
N GLY A 106 7.56 -11.92 15.73
CA GLY A 106 8.11 -10.80 16.50
C GLY A 106 8.94 -9.82 15.66
N ASP A 107 9.37 -10.19 14.46
CA ASP A 107 10.09 -9.28 13.57
C ASP A 107 9.22 -8.09 13.18
N HIS A 108 9.83 -6.91 13.17
CA HIS A 108 9.20 -5.69 12.64
C HIS A 108 9.70 -5.45 11.22
N ILE A 109 8.78 -5.22 10.33
CA ILE A 109 9.08 -4.94 8.92
C ILE A 109 8.35 -3.70 8.45
N GLU A 110 8.97 -2.97 7.56
CA GLU A 110 8.34 -1.90 6.80
C GLU A 110 8.00 -2.42 5.43
N VAL A 111 6.74 -2.31 5.05
CA VAL A 111 6.19 -2.86 3.81
C VAL A 111 5.73 -1.75 2.90
N LEU A 112 6.07 -1.87 1.65
CA LEU A 112 5.59 -1.02 0.57
C LEU A 112 4.71 -1.86 -0.35
N LEU A 113 3.41 -1.61 -0.31
CA LEU A 113 2.41 -2.32 -1.10
C LEU A 113 2.09 -1.57 -2.39
N THR A 114 2.00 -2.28 -3.49
CA THR A 114 1.47 -1.77 -4.76
C THR A 114 0.00 -2.16 -4.87
N LEU A 115 -0.89 -1.21 -4.64
CA LEU A 115 -2.33 -1.43 -4.66
C LEU A 115 -2.90 -1.37 -6.08
N ASN A 116 -2.34 -0.50 -6.91
CA ASN A 116 -2.70 -0.36 -8.31
C ASN A 116 -1.45 0.01 -9.12
N SER A 117 -1.37 -0.48 -10.35
CA SER A 117 -0.24 -0.20 -11.25
C SER A 117 -0.51 0.94 -12.23
N LEU A 118 -1.77 1.23 -12.55
CA LEU A 118 -2.18 2.30 -13.48
C LEU A 118 -3.50 2.95 -13.04
N PRO A 119 -3.47 4.17 -12.46
CA PRO A 119 -2.30 4.90 -12.02
C PRO A 119 -1.58 4.16 -10.88
N LEU A 120 -0.29 4.37 -10.75
CA LEU A 120 0.49 3.74 -9.67
C LEU A 120 -0.01 4.25 -8.31
N GLN A 121 -0.50 3.33 -7.50
CA GLN A 121 -0.93 3.61 -6.14
C GLN A 121 -0.23 2.66 -5.18
N MET A 122 0.48 3.23 -4.22
CA MET A 122 1.25 2.50 -3.23
C MET A 122 0.83 2.90 -1.83
N ALA A 123 1.03 2.00 -0.89
CA ALA A 123 0.82 2.27 0.53
C ALA A 123 1.99 1.72 1.34
N ALA A 124 2.49 2.49 2.28
CA ALA A 124 3.54 2.10 3.20
C ALA A 124 2.96 1.81 4.58
N VAL A 125 3.44 0.76 5.20
CA VAL A 125 3.01 0.36 6.54
C VAL A 125 4.15 -0.28 7.30
N ILE A 126 4.18 -0.07 8.61
CA ILE A 126 5.07 -0.77 9.52
C ILE A 126 4.23 -1.75 10.32
N GLY A 127 4.69 -2.97 10.43
CA GLY A 127 4.00 -4.02 11.15
C GLY A 127 4.92 -5.01 11.84
N LYS A 128 4.29 -5.85 12.65
CA LYS A 128 4.94 -6.93 13.38
C LYS A 128 4.45 -8.27 12.86
N VAL A 129 5.35 -9.19 12.59
CA VAL A 129 5.02 -10.56 12.24
C VAL A 129 4.47 -11.26 13.48
N VAL A 130 3.20 -11.68 13.44
CA VAL A 130 2.50 -12.29 14.57
C VAL A 130 2.27 -13.78 14.41
N LYS A 131 2.36 -14.29 13.18
CA LYS A 131 2.13 -15.70 12.88
C LYS A 131 2.96 -16.15 11.68
N LYS A 132 3.43 -17.40 11.75
CA LYS A 132 4.09 -18.09 10.65
C LYS A 132 3.43 -19.45 10.46
N GLU A 133 3.06 -19.78 9.26
CA GLU A 133 2.50 -21.07 8.86
C GLU A 133 3.27 -21.66 7.70
N THR A 134 3.66 -22.94 7.80
CA THR A 134 4.24 -23.66 6.67
C THR A 134 3.12 -24.25 5.83
N THR A 135 3.10 -23.90 4.55
CA THR A 135 2.09 -24.36 3.58
C THR A 135 2.77 -25.07 2.40
N PRO A 136 2.02 -25.83 1.56
CA PRO A 136 2.58 -26.42 0.34
C PRO A 136 3.16 -25.39 -0.65
N GLN A 137 2.71 -24.13 -0.58
CA GLN A 137 3.20 -23.04 -1.43
C GLN A 137 4.39 -22.28 -0.82
N GLY A 138 4.81 -22.64 0.40
CA GLY A 138 5.87 -21.98 1.14
C GLY A 138 5.41 -21.44 2.49
N ASP A 139 6.26 -20.69 3.14
CA ASP A 139 5.95 -20.08 4.43
C ASP A 139 5.04 -18.87 4.25
N LYS A 140 3.89 -18.92 4.91
CA LYS A 140 2.92 -17.83 4.99
C LYS A 140 3.05 -17.10 6.31
N TYR A 141 3.11 -15.79 6.24
CA TYR A 141 3.24 -14.91 7.40
C TYR A 141 2.00 -14.05 7.56
N SER A 142 1.69 -13.75 8.81
CA SER A 142 0.66 -12.77 9.16
C SER A 142 1.31 -11.56 9.80
N LEU A 143 1.07 -10.39 9.23
CA LEU A 143 1.55 -9.11 9.70
C LEU A 143 0.43 -8.33 10.36
N GLN A 144 0.65 -7.84 11.55
CA GLN A 144 -0.22 -6.88 12.21
C GLN A 144 0.36 -5.48 12.03
N PHE A 145 -0.42 -4.56 11.51
CA PHE A 145 0.01 -3.17 11.34
C PHE A 145 0.17 -2.50 12.70
N THR A 146 1.32 -1.91 12.94
CA THR A 146 1.65 -1.21 14.19
C THR A 146 1.75 0.28 14.01
N ARG A 147 2.23 0.74 12.85
CA ARG A 147 2.29 2.15 12.48
C ARG A 147 1.87 2.32 11.03
N ILE A 148 0.86 3.13 10.81
CA ILE A 148 0.38 3.47 9.47
C ILE A 148 -0.14 4.91 9.50
N SER A 149 0.24 5.70 8.50
CA SER A 149 -0.31 7.04 8.33
C SER A 149 -1.77 6.99 7.86
N GLU A 150 -2.53 8.00 8.17
CA GLU A 150 -3.94 8.10 7.78
C GLU A 150 -4.15 7.99 6.26
N PRO A 151 -3.38 8.68 5.39
CA PRO A 151 -3.50 8.52 3.95
C PRO A 151 -3.20 7.10 3.45
N ASN A 152 -2.22 6.42 4.03
CA ASN A 152 -1.92 5.04 3.68
C ASN A 152 -3.02 4.08 4.11
N LEU A 153 -3.58 4.28 5.31
CA LEU A 153 -4.72 3.50 5.79
C LEU A 153 -5.94 3.68 4.88
N ASP A 154 -6.26 4.91 4.51
CA ASP A 154 -7.36 5.22 3.60
C ASP A 154 -7.19 4.55 2.24
N ALA A 155 -5.98 4.55 1.70
CA ALA A 155 -5.66 3.87 0.44
C ALA A 155 -5.90 2.36 0.54
N ILE A 156 -5.46 1.73 1.62
CA ILE A 156 -5.67 0.29 1.86
C ILE A 156 -7.15 -0.03 2.04
N VAL A 157 -7.86 0.74 2.85
CA VAL A 157 -9.31 0.54 3.09
C VAL A 157 -10.10 0.69 1.78
N HIS A 158 -9.78 1.69 0.98
CA HIS A 158 -10.39 1.88 -0.34
C HIS A 158 -10.13 0.69 -1.27
N PHE A 159 -8.90 0.20 -1.32
CA PHE A 159 -8.54 -0.99 -2.08
C PHE A 159 -9.34 -2.22 -1.63
N VAL A 160 -9.45 -2.45 -0.32
CA VAL A 160 -10.22 -3.57 0.25
C VAL A 160 -11.68 -3.50 -0.18
N PHE A 161 -12.30 -2.33 -0.13
CA PHE A 161 -13.68 -2.14 -0.59
C PHE A 161 -13.84 -2.42 -2.08
N GLN A 162 -12.91 -1.98 -2.91
CA GLN A 162 -12.94 -2.26 -4.34
C GLN A 162 -12.85 -3.76 -4.64
N GLU A 163 -11.96 -4.47 -3.97
CA GLU A 163 -11.80 -5.92 -4.13
C GLU A 163 -13.01 -6.69 -3.62
N GLN A 164 -13.63 -6.27 -2.53
CA GLN A 164 -14.89 -6.85 -2.06
C GLN A 164 -16.02 -6.71 -3.08
N ARG A 165 -16.14 -5.54 -3.71
CA ARG A 165 -17.14 -5.31 -4.76
C ARG A 165 -16.91 -6.19 -5.98
N LYS A 166 -15.66 -6.40 -6.38
CA LYS A 166 -15.32 -7.33 -7.48
C LYS A 166 -15.74 -8.75 -7.15
N SER A 167 -15.41 -9.23 -5.95
CA SER A 167 -15.76 -10.56 -5.48
C SER A 167 -17.28 -10.80 -5.49
N ILE A 168 -18.08 -9.84 -5.04
CA ILE A 168 -19.53 -9.90 -5.05
C ILE A 168 -20.08 -9.99 -6.49
N ARG A 169 -19.52 -9.22 -7.42
CA ARG A 169 -19.91 -9.25 -8.83
C ARG A 169 -19.61 -10.61 -9.47
N GLU A 170 -18.44 -11.16 -9.23
CA GLU A 170 -18.04 -12.47 -9.75
C GLU A 170 -18.93 -13.58 -9.25
N HIS A 171 -19.38 -13.56 -8.00
CA HIS A 171 -20.30 -14.52 -7.44
C HIS A 171 -21.75 -14.38 -7.96
N HIS A 172 -22.13 -13.21 -8.45
CA HIS A 172 -23.48 -12.97 -8.99
C HIS A 172 -23.68 -13.45 -10.43
N TRP A 173 -22.58 -13.73 -11.15
CA TRP A 173 -22.59 -14.18 -12.55
C TRP A 173 -22.36 -15.68 -12.73
N LEU A 174 -22.23 -16.40 -11.63
CA LEU A 174 -22.15 -17.87 -11.63
C LEU A 174 -23.58 -18.47 -11.35
#